data_35da68c5c0d2ee21305559574a41ee64
#
_entry.id   35da68c5c0d2ee21305559574a41ee64
#
_cell.length_a   1.000
_cell.length_b   1.000
_cell.length_c   1.000
_cell.angle_alpha   90.00
_cell.angle_beta   90.00
_cell.angle_gamma   90.00
#
_symmetry.space_group_name_H-M   'P 1'
#
loop_
_entity.id
_entity.type
_entity.pdbx_description
1 polymer ?
#
loop_
_entity_poly.entity_id
_entity_poly.type
_entity_poly.pdbx_seq_one_letter_code
_entity_poly.pdbx_strand_id
1 'polypeptide(L)'
;MTDPIVIVSAVRTPMGGFQGDLKGLTAPQLGSAAIRAAVERAGVATDAVDEVLFGCVLPAGLGQAPARQAALGAGLDKSTRCTTLNKMCGSGMEAAILAHDSLLAGSVDVVIAGGMESMSNAPYLLDRARSGYRMGHGRVLDHMFLDGLEDAYDKGRLMGTFAEDCAEHNGFSREAQDAFAIASLTRAQQAITDGNFAAEIVPVQVTVGKEQKTISNDEQPPKARLDKIASLKPAFRDGGTVTAANSSSISDGAAALVLMRQSEARKRGLKPLAVIHGHAAFADEPGLFPVAPVGAIRKLMGKTGWNLDEVDLFEINEAFAVVSLVTMSKLEIPHSKVNVHGGACALGHPIGASGARILVTLLSALRQKGLKRGVAAICIGGGEATAMAVECLY
;
A
#
# COMPACT_ATOMS: atom_id res chain seq x y z
N MET A 1 12.06 -23.57 20.02
CA MET A 1 10.94 -22.73 19.49
C MET A 1 11.58 -21.51 18.88
N THR A 2 11.24 -21.17 17.64
CA THR A 2 11.71 -19.93 17.00
C THR A 2 11.09 -18.73 17.70
N ASP A 3 11.87 -17.67 17.89
CA ASP A 3 11.38 -16.41 18.48
C ASP A 3 10.55 -15.68 17.41
N PRO A 4 9.23 -15.55 17.57
CA PRO A 4 8.39 -14.99 16.51
C PRO A 4 8.65 -13.50 16.29
N ILE A 5 8.44 -13.04 15.06
CA ILE A 5 8.52 -11.62 14.71
C ILE A 5 7.16 -10.98 14.95
N VAL A 6 7.18 -9.86 15.67
CA VAL A 6 5.99 -9.13 16.07
C VAL A 6 6.00 -7.71 15.52
N ILE A 7 4.79 -7.18 15.27
CA ILE A 7 4.53 -5.79 14.95
C ILE A 7 4.13 -5.09 16.26
N VAL A 8 4.88 -4.07 16.65
CA VAL A 8 4.61 -3.29 17.89
C VAL A 8 3.95 -1.94 17.61
N SER A 9 4.03 -1.46 16.38
CA SER A 9 3.33 -0.25 15.94
C SER A 9 3.00 -0.34 14.45
N ALA A 10 1.86 0.23 14.07
CA ALA A 10 1.37 0.28 12.70
C ALA A 10 0.58 1.57 12.49
N VAL A 11 1.04 2.42 11.56
CA VAL A 11 0.45 3.74 11.32
C VAL A 11 0.52 4.11 9.84
N ARG A 12 -0.34 5.04 9.42
CA ARG A 12 -0.31 5.63 8.09
C ARG A 12 -0.63 7.13 8.12
N THR A 13 -0.23 7.85 7.11
CA THR A 13 -0.76 9.19 6.85
C THR A 13 -2.21 9.10 6.33
N PRO A 14 -2.97 10.19 6.30
CA PRO A 14 -4.11 10.29 5.39
C PRO A 14 -3.66 9.98 3.97
N MET A 15 -4.58 9.48 3.14
CA MET A 15 -4.37 9.32 1.69
C MET A 15 -4.84 10.57 0.98
N GLY A 16 -3.93 11.24 0.27
CA GLY A 16 -4.23 12.40 -0.58
C GLY A 16 -4.59 11.99 -2.00
N GLY A 17 -5.48 12.70 -2.64
CA GLY A 17 -5.77 12.57 -4.07
C GLY A 17 -4.70 13.23 -4.93
N PHE A 18 -4.71 12.90 -6.23
CA PHE A 18 -3.79 13.51 -7.20
C PHE A 18 -3.95 15.04 -7.22
N GLN A 19 -2.83 15.76 -7.02
CA GLN A 19 -2.81 17.22 -6.90
C GLN A 19 -3.74 17.77 -5.79
N GLY A 20 -4.04 16.93 -4.79
CA GLY A 20 -4.95 17.24 -3.68
C GLY A 20 -4.27 17.86 -2.46
N ASP A 21 -4.80 17.51 -1.29
CA ASP A 21 -4.41 18.13 -0.01
C ASP A 21 -2.93 17.85 0.37
N LEU A 22 -2.33 16.75 -0.08
CA LEU A 22 -0.95 16.35 0.24
C LEU A 22 0.09 16.73 -0.84
N LYS A 23 -0.30 17.37 -1.95
CA LYS A 23 0.60 17.72 -3.07
C LYS A 23 1.80 18.59 -2.69
N GLY A 24 1.72 19.31 -1.59
CA GLY A 24 2.82 20.14 -1.08
C GLY A 24 3.92 19.36 -0.36
N LEU A 25 3.76 18.04 -0.17
CA LEU A 25 4.71 17.18 0.54
C LEU A 25 5.37 16.19 -0.42
N THR A 26 6.68 16.08 -0.31
CA THR A 26 7.45 15.04 -1.00
C THR A 26 7.24 13.67 -0.35
N ALA A 27 7.50 12.58 -1.08
CA ALA A 27 7.42 11.24 -0.52
C ALA A 27 8.28 11.08 0.76
N PRO A 28 9.54 11.55 0.84
CA PRO A 28 10.31 11.51 2.09
C PRO A 28 9.69 12.28 3.26
N GLN A 29 8.99 13.39 3.01
CA GLN A 29 8.29 14.13 4.09
C GLN A 29 7.08 13.37 4.61
N LEU A 30 6.31 12.72 3.73
CA LEU A 30 5.22 11.81 4.11
C LEU A 30 5.77 10.61 4.90
N GLY A 31 6.85 10.00 4.41
CA GLY A 31 7.57 8.93 5.08
C GLY A 31 8.06 9.33 6.47
N SER A 32 8.62 10.55 6.61
CA SER A 32 9.07 11.08 7.91
C SER A 32 7.94 11.18 8.93
N ALA A 33 6.76 11.63 8.49
CA ALA A 33 5.59 11.73 9.36
C ALA A 33 5.14 10.33 9.85
N ALA A 34 5.07 9.35 8.96
CA ALA A 34 4.70 7.98 9.30
C ALA A 34 5.74 7.32 10.22
N ILE A 35 7.04 7.41 9.90
CA ILE A 35 8.12 6.82 10.70
C ILE A 35 8.13 7.42 12.11
N ARG A 36 8.10 8.74 12.23
CA ARG A 36 8.09 9.43 13.54
C ARG A 36 6.96 8.93 14.42
N ALA A 37 5.75 8.92 13.89
CA ALA A 37 4.59 8.47 14.64
C ALA A 37 4.61 6.98 14.96
N ALA A 38 5.17 6.15 14.07
CA ALA A 38 5.32 4.72 14.33
C ALA A 38 6.26 4.48 15.54
N VAL A 39 7.37 5.18 15.60
CA VAL A 39 8.36 5.12 16.72
C VAL A 39 7.76 5.66 18.02
N GLU A 40 7.11 6.82 17.96
CA GLU A 40 6.44 7.43 19.12
C GLU A 40 5.36 6.51 19.69
N ARG A 41 4.48 5.95 18.85
CA ARG A 41 3.43 5.03 19.29
C ARG A 41 3.97 3.68 19.79
N ALA A 42 5.10 3.24 19.25
CA ALA A 42 5.78 2.03 19.73
C ALA A 42 6.44 2.24 21.10
N GLY A 43 6.74 3.49 21.49
CA GLY A 43 7.55 3.79 22.67
C GLY A 43 9.01 3.34 22.52
N VAL A 44 9.52 3.29 21.29
CA VAL A 44 10.90 2.91 20.98
C VAL A 44 11.76 4.17 20.90
N ALA A 45 12.95 4.15 21.51
CA ALA A 45 13.91 5.25 21.40
C ALA A 45 14.44 5.34 19.95
N THR A 46 14.70 6.56 19.48
CA THR A 46 15.13 6.80 18.10
C THR A 46 16.49 6.22 17.75
N ASP A 47 17.36 6.05 18.75
CA ASP A 47 18.70 5.44 18.67
C ASP A 47 18.66 3.91 18.78
N ALA A 48 17.51 3.34 19.11
CA ALA A 48 17.30 1.90 19.20
C ALA A 48 16.86 1.25 17.88
N VAL A 49 16.65 2.04 16.82
CA VAL A 49 16.25 1.55 15.50
C VAL A 49 17.49 1.22 14.68
N ASP A 50 17.68 -0.07 14.36
CA ASP A 50 18.83 -0.54 13.58
C ASP A 50 18.69 -0.23 12.10
N GLU A 51 17.48 -0.39 11.55
CA GLU A 51 17.26 -0.33 10.11
C GLU A 51 15.88 0.22 9.72
N VAL A 52 15.84 0.95 8.60
CA VAL A 52 14.62 1.37 7.90
C VAL A 52 14.61 0.79 6.51
N LEU A 53 13.60 -0.02 6.20
CA LEU A 53 13.31 -0.56 4.89
C LEU A 53 12.04 0.11 4.36
N PHE A 54 12.16 0.93 3.31
CA PHE A 54 11.04 1.78 2.90
C PHE A 54 10.84 1.78 1.39
N GLY A 55 9.63 1.44 0.96
CA GLY A 55 9.21 1.43 -0.43
C GLY A 55 9.06 2.84 -1.00
N CYS A 56 9.53 3.04 -2.23
CA CYS A 56 9.29 4.23 -3.04
C CYS A 56 9.47 3.85 -4.50
N VAL A 57 8.43 4.01 -5.30
CA VAL A 57 8.43 3.57 -6.72
C VAL A 57 8.83 4.69 -7.66
N LEU A 58 8.50 5.93 -7.31
CA LEU A 58 8.71 7.11 -8.14
C LEU A 58 9.78 8.04 -7.53
N PRO A 59 11.05 7.61 -7.48
CA PRO A 59 12.10 8.34 -6.76
C PRO A 59 12.76 9.47 -7.58
N ALA A 60 12.43 9.63 -8.85
CA ALA A 60 13.05 10.67 -9.67
C ALA A 60 12.82 12.07 -9.07
N GLY A 61 13.90 12.85 -8.97
CA GLY A 61 13.85 14.20 -8.41
C GLY A 61 13.83 14.29 -6.89
N LEU A 62 13.71 13.18 -6.14
CA LEU A 62 13.70 13.18 -4.67
C LEU A 62 15.10 13.34 -4.06
N GLY A 63 16.15 13.23 -4.85
CA GLY A 63 17.54 13.21 -4.35
C GLY A 63 17.99 11.81 -3.93
N GLN A 64 19.14 11.74 -3.25
CA GLN A 64 19.73 10.45 -2.86
C GLN A 64 18.96 9.82 -1.71
N ALA A 65 18.79 8.49 -1.76
CA ALA A 65 18.35 7.65 -0.66
C ALA A 65 17.05 8.15 0.02
N PRO A 66 15.90 8.16 -0.67
CA PRO A 66 14.64 8.68 -0.11
C PRO A 66 14.27 8.10 1.27
N ALA A 67 14.47 6.79 1.52
CA ALA A 67 14.24 6.19 2.83
C ALA A 67 15.15 6.79 3.92
N ARG A 68 16.40 7.12 3.59
CA ARG A 68 17.32 7.78 4.51
C ARG A 68 16.87 9.20 4.83
N GLN A 69 16.38 9.94 3.83
CA GLN A 69 15.79 11.26 4.05
C GLN A 69 14.58 11.17 4.98
N ALA A 70 13.70 10.19 4.76
CA ALA A 70 12.53 9.97 5.61
C ALA A 70 12.93 9.63 7.06
N ALA A 71 13.89 8.74 7.25
CA ALA A 71 14.40 8.35 8.58
C ALA A 71 14.99 9.52 9.35
N LEU A 72 15.89 10.29 8.74
CA LEU A 72 16.51 11.46 9.37
C LEU A 72 15.50 12.59 9.61
N GLY A 73 14.57 12.82 8.68
CA GLY A 73 13.47 13.76 8.83
C GLY A 73 12.49 13.37 9.94
N ALA A 74 12.38 12.07 10.26
CA ALA A 74 11.65 11.57 11.42
C ALA A 74 12.36 11.77 12.75
N GLY A 75 13.67 12.08 12.75
CA GLY A 75 14.49 12.26 13.94
C GLY A 75 15.18 10.98 14.42
N LEU A 76 15.29 9.95 13.57
CA LEU A 76 16.07 8.75 13.91
C LEU A 76 17.56 9.07 13.99
N ASP A 77 18.29 8.27 14.75
CA ASP A 77 19.73 8.41 14.89
C ASP A 77 20.46 8.21 13.54
N LYS A 78 21.61 8.87 13.40
CA LYS A 78 22.42 8.79 12.19
C LYS A 78 23.05 7.41 11.96
N SER A 79 23.14 6.58 13.00
CA SER A 79 23.58 5.18 12.91
C SER A 79 22.56 4.24 12.26
N THR A 80 21.27 4.61 12.21
CA THR A 80 20.21 3.82 11.59
C THR A 80 20.50 3.59 10.11
N ARG A 81 20.62 2.35 9.69
CA ARG A 81 20.78 1.99 8.26
C ARG A 81 19.47 2.17 7.51
N CYS A 82 19.51 2.54 6.24
CA CYS A 82 18.29 2.81 5.48
C CYS A 82 18.40 2.27 4.06
N THR A 83 17.38 1.56 3.62
CA THR A 83 17.27 1.05 2.24
C THR A 83 15.95 1.51 1.62
N THR A 84 16.05 2.17 0.47
CA THR A 84 14.89 2.44 -0.39
C THR A 84 14.74 1.26 -1.34
N LEU A 85 13.53 0.70 -1.42
CA LEU A 85 13.25 -0.44 -2.29
C LEU A 85 12.07 -0.16 -3.23
N ASN A 86 12.10 -0.83 -4.36
CA ASN A 86 11.04 -0.77 -5.37
C ASN A 86 10.67 -2.20 -5.80
N LYS A 87 9.46 -2.61 -5.47
CA LYS A 87 8.76 -3.78 -5.98
C LYS A 87 7.37 -3.34 -6.45
N MET A 88 7.32 -2.25 -7.19
CA MET A 88 6.08 -1.65 -7.66
C MET A 88 5.05 -1.51 -6.51
N CYS A 89 3.78 -1.82 -6.75
CA CYS A 89 2.69 -1.74 -5.76
C CYS A 89 2.97 -2.51 -4.47
N GLY A 90 3.78 -3.56 -4.53
CA GLY A 90 4.16 -4.40 -3.40
C GLY A 90 5.27 -3.85 -2.51
N SER A 91 5.90 -2.72 -2.86
CA SER A 91 7.10 -2.21 -2.18
C SER A 91 6.96 -2.10 -0.67
N GLY A 92 5.84 -1.57 -0.17
CA GLY A 92 5.61 -1.43 1.27
C GLY A 92 5.45 -2.76 2.00
N MET A 93 4.84 -3.77 1.37
CA MET A 93 4.75 -5.12 1.96
C MET A 93 6.07 -5.86 1.85
N GLU A 94 6.80 -5.71 0.74
CA GLU A 94 8.14 -6.28 0.57
C GLU A 94 9.11 -5.74 1.62
N ALA A 95 9.00 -4.47 2.00
CA ALA A 95 9.75 -3.91 3.12
C ALA A 95 9.47 -4.66 4.43
N ALA A 96 8.21 -4.99 4.71
CA ALA A 96 7.84 -5.77 5.89
C ALA A 96 8.31 -7.24 5.80
N ILE A 97 8.32 -7.83 4.60
CA ILE A 97 8.85 -9.18 4.33
C ILE A 97 10.36 -9.21 4.62
N LEU A 98 11.12 -8.30 4.04
CA LEU A 98 12.57 -8.22 4.24
C LEU A 98 12.94 -7.91 5.70
N ALA A 99 12.17 -7.05 6.37
CA ALA A 99 12.33 -6.80 7.80
C ALA A 99 12.11 -8.05 8.65
N HIS A 100 11.05 -8.81 8.38
CA HIS A 100 10.77 -10.09 9.02
C HIS A 100 11.95 -11.06 8.86
N ASP A 101 12.45 -11.21 7.64
CA ASP A 101 13.54 -12.16 7.35
C ASP A 101 14.87 -11.72 7.98
N SER A 102 15.19 -10.42 7.97
CA SER A 102 16.38 -9.87 8.64
C SER A 102 16.34 -10.07 10.16
N LEU A 103 15.17 -9.91 10.79
CA LEU A 103 14.95 -10.15 12.21
C LEU A 103 15.07 -11.64 12.55
N LEU A 104 14.53 -12.56 11.72
CA LEU A 104 14.71 -14.00 11.91
C LEU A 104 16.16 -14.43 11.76
N ALA A 105 16.90 -13.82 10.83
CA ALA A 105 18.33 -14.07 10.64
C ALA A 105 19.19 -13.52 11.79
N GLY A 106 18.62 -12.70 12.68
CA GLY A 106 19.36 -12.06 13.78
C GLY A 106 20.30 -10.96 13.37
N SER A 107 20.13 -10.41 12.15
CA SER A 107 20.98 -9.35 11.62
C SER A 107 20.71 -7.99 12.28
N VAL A 108 19.52 -7.81 12.84
CA VAL A 108 18.99 -6.60 13.45
C VAL A 108 18.05 -6.97 14.61
N ASP A 109 17.77 -6.01 15.50
CA ASP A 109 16.85 -6.17 16.63
C ASP A 109 15.55 -5.38 16.45
N VAL A 110 15.61 -4.19 15.87
CA VAL A 110 14.47 -3.29 15.65
C VAL A 110 14.50 -2.73 14.22
N VAL A 111 13.44 -2.99 13.46
CA VAL A 111 13.32 -2.51 12.06
C VAL A 111 12.05 -1.70 11.89
N ILE A 112 12.14 -0.60 11.17
CA ILE A 112 10.98 0.10 10.64
C ILE A 112 10.81 -0.30 9.16
N ALA A 113 9.65 -0.86 8.84
CA ALA A 113 9.29 -1.25 7.50
C ALA A 113 8.06 -0.47 7.03
N GLY A 114 8.02 -0.13 5.76
CA GLY A 114 6.88 0.60 5.22
C GLY A 114 7.09 1.09 3.81
N GLY A 115 6.43 2.19 3.48
CA GLY A 115 6.58 2.83 2.19
C GLY A 115 5.94 4.20 2.13
N MET A 116 6.30 4.93 1.12
CA MET A 116 5.90 6.31 0.86
C MET A 116 5.78 6.53 -0.64
N GLU A 117 4.84 7.38 -1.03
CA GLU A 117 4.73 7.83 -2.41
C GLU A 117 4.11 9.22 -2.47
N SER A 118 4.60 10.05 -3.35
CA SER A 118 3.97 11.30 -3.75
C SER A 118 3.85 11.30 -5.27
N MET A 119 2.77 10.70 -5.76
CA MET A 119 2.51 10.60 -7.20
C MET A 119 2.23 11.99 -7.79
N SER A 120 1.70 12.90 -6.97
CA SER A 120 1.49 14.30 -7.35
C SER A 120 2.79 15.05 -7.69
N ASN A 121 3.91 14.62 -7.14
CA ASN A 121 5.22 15.24 -7.33
C ASN A 121 6.16 14.45 -8.26
N ALA A 122 5.67 13.38 -8.89
CA ALA A 122 6.44 12.66 -9.90
C ALA A 122 6.76 13.60 -11.08
N PRO A 123 8.07 13.78 -11.44
CA PRO A 123 8.45 14.74 -12.45
C PRO A 123 8.24 14.22 -13.87
N TYR A 124 8.30 15.13 -14.83
CA TYR A 124 8.47 14.77 -16.23
C TYR A 124 9.96 14.58 -16.58
N LEU A 125 10.25 13.66 -17.50
CA LEU A 125 11.59 13.23 -17.88
C LEU A 125 11.93 13.60 -19.32
N LEU A 126 13.19 13.90 -19.55
CA LEU A 126 13.79 14.09 -20.87
C LEU A 126 14.78 12.95 -21.14
N ASP A 127 14.36 11.92 -21.85
CA ASP A 127 15.09 10.67 -22.05
C ASP A 127 16.43 10.85 -22.80
N ARG A 128 16.52 11.84 -23.69
CA ARG A 128 17.72 12.09 -24.51
C ARG A 128 18.50 13.36 -24.11
N ALA A 129 18.17 14.00 -23.00
CA ALA A 129 18.81 15.25 -22.62
C ALA A 129 20.34 15.12 -22.48
N ARG A 130 20.84 13.98 -21.97
CA ARG A 130 22.28 13.72 -21.77
C ARG A 130 23.05 13.58 -23.09
N SER A 131 22.50 12.91 -24.09
CA SER A 131 23.09 12.73 -25.43
C SER A 131 22.73 13.85 -26.40
N GLY A 132 21.74 14.69 -26.07
CA GLY A 132 21.26 15.83 -26.84
C GLY A 132 20.14 15.47 -27.82
N TYR A 133 19.28 16.45 -28.05
CA TYR A 133 18.23 16.46 -29.09
C TYR A 133 18.80 17.15 -30.34
N ARG A 134 19.45 16.38 -31.20
CA ARG A 134 20.21 16.95 -32.30
C ARG A 134 19.37 17.65 -33.38
N MET A 135 18.32 17.04 -33.85
CA MET A 135 17.44 17.55 -34.89
C MET A 135 16.04 16.94 -34.78
N GLY A 136 15.00 17.72 -35.05
CA GLY A 136 13.60 17.31 -34.95
C GLY A 136 13.03 17.52 -33.55
N HIS A 137 11.78 17.11 -33.37
CA HIS A 137 11.06 17.25 -32.09
C HIS A 137 11.56 16.21 -31.06
N GLY A 138 11.61 16.63 -29.78
CA GLY A 138 11.73 15.75 -28.63
C GLY A 138 10.38 15.49 -27.97
N ARG A 139 10.35 14.59 -26.99
CA ARG A 139 9.18 14.35 -26.14
C ARG A 139 9.55 14.47 -24.68
N VAL A 140 8.56 14.83 -23.88
CA VAL A 140 8.63 14.80 -22.41
C VAL A 140 7.81 13.60 -21.96
N LEU A 141 8.39 12.78 -21.09
CA LEU A 141 7.79 11.55 -20.56
C LEU A 141 7.32 11.79 -19.14
N ASP A 142 6.10 11.37 -18.81
CA ASP A 142 5.61 11.38 -17.44
C ASP A 142 6.22 10.21 -16.67
N HIS A 143 7.01 10.51 -15.62
CA HIS A 143 7.64 9.49 -14.78
C HIS A 143 6.60 8.58 -14.12
N MET A 144 5.48 9.14 -13.67
CA MET A 144 4.42 8.37 -13.04
C MET A 144 3.81 7.32 -13.99
N PHE A 145 3.60 7.69 -15.26
CA PHE A 145 3.11 6.75 -16.27
C PHE A 145 4.19 5.74 -16.66
N LEU A 146 5.37 6.23 -17.05
CA LEU A 146 6.45 5.40 -17.59
C LEU A 146 6.92 4.32 -16.62
N ASP A 147 7.11 4.69 -15.35
CA ASP A 147 7.74 3.82 -14.35
C ASP A 147 6.74 3.28 -13.31
N GLY A 148 5.48 3.73 -13.34
CA GLY A 148 4.48 3.34 -12.36
C GLY A 148 3.20 2.70 -12.92
N LEU A 149 2.70 3.16 -14.07
CA LEU A 149 1.36 2.81 -14.56
C LEU A 149 1.35 2.16 -15.96
N GLU A 150 2.45 2.25 -16.70
CA GLU A 150 2.64 1.65 -18.02
C GLU A 150 3.37 0.30 -17.89
N ASP A 151 3.02 -0.66 -18.73
CA ASP A 151 3.69 -1.94 -18.76
C ASP A 151 5.11 -1.82 -19.33
N ALA A 152 6.05 -2.49 -18.68
CA ALA A 152 7.46 -2.45 -19.10
C ALA A 152 7.74 -3.29 -20.34
N TYR A 153 6.93 -4.32 -20.61
CA TYR A 153 7.12 -5.31 -21.66
C TYR A 153 6.26 -5.00 -22.90
N ASP A 154 5.04 -4.50 -22.71
CA ASP A 154 4.12 -4.02 -23.76
C ASP A 154 3.98 -2.49 -23.65
N LYS A 155 5.00 -1.77 -24.13
CA LYS A 155 5.15 -0.33 -23.96
C LYS A 155 3.98 0.45 -24.51
N GLY A 156 3.48 1.41 -23.75
CA GLY A 156 2.31 2.23 -24.04
C GLY A 156 1.00 1.62 -23.53
N ARG A 157 1.05 0.39 -23.03
CA ARG A 157 -0.10 -0.28 -22.47
C ARG A 157 -0.25 0.00 -20.98
N LEU A 158 -1.35 0.61 -20.59
CA LEU A 158 -1.62 0.97 -19.20
C LEU A 158 -2.17 -0.22 -18.40
N MET A 159 -1.88 -0.26 -17.10
CA MET A 159 -2.33 -1.33 -16.18
C MET A 159 -3.84 -1.58 -16.24
N GLY A 160 -4.66 -0.55 -16.46
CA GLY A 160 -6.11 -0.69 -16.56
C GLY A 160 -6.59 -1.51 -17.76
N THR A 161 -5.80 -1.62 -18.83
CA THR A 161 -6.15 -2.46 -19.98
C THR A 161 -6.03 -3.95 -19.64
N PHE A 162 -5.12 -4.35 -18.77
CA PHE A 162 -5.04 -5.71 -18.25
C PHE A 162 -6.18 -6.01 -17.25
N ALA A 163 -6.66 -4.99 -16.54
CA ALA A 163 -7.87 -5.12 -15.72
C ALA A 163 -9.12 -5.38 -16.59
N GLU A 164 -9.22 -4.73 -17.76
CA GLU A 164 -10.27 -5.03 -18.76
C GLU A 164 -10.18 -6.47 -19.25
N ASP A 165 -8.99 -6.94 -19.63
CA ASP A 165 -8.77 -8.32 -20.07
C ASP A 165 -9.14 -9.33 -18.97
N CYS A 166 -8.76 -9.02 -17.71
CA CYS A 166 -9.12 -9.84 -16.57
C CYS A 166 -10.62 -9.89 -16.34
N ALA A 167 -11.33 -8.76 -16.48
CA ALA A 167 -12.78 -8.69 -16.35
C ALA A 167 -13.48 -9.52 -17.43
N GLU A 168 -13.04 -9.37 -18.67
CA GLU A 168 -13.58 -10.14 -19.82
C GLU A 168 -13.34 -11.64 -19.66
N HIS A 169 -12.09 -12.04 -19.36
CA HIS A 169 -11.73 -13.45 -19.21
C HIS A 169 -12.47 -14.17 -18.07
N ASN A 170 -12.75 -13.45 -16.96
CA ASN A 170 -13.43 -14.03 -15.80
C ASN A 170 -14.93 -13.70 -15.76
N GLY A 171 -15.49 -13.03 -16.77
CA GLY A 171 -16.92 -12.75 -16.91
C GLY A 171 -17.46 -11.72 -15.90
N PHE A 172 -16.63 -10.78 -15.43
CA PHE A 172 -17.09 -9.70 -14.55
C PHE A 172 -17.67 -8.54 -15.35
N SER A 173 -18.96 -8.31 -15.20
CA SER A 173 -19.65 -7.21 -15.87
C SER A 173 -19.27 -5.84 -15.27
N ARG A 174 -19.63 -4.77 -15.97
CA ARG A 174 -19.51 -3.40 -15.49
C ARG A 174 -20.26 -3.20 -14.16
N GLU A 175 -21.47 -3.72 -14.07
CA GLU A 175 -22.35 -3.61 -12.89
C GLU A 175 -21.72 -4.30 -11.67
N ALA A 176 -21.10 -5.47 -11.86
CA ALA A 176 -20.42 -6.18 -10.78
C ALA A 176 -19.23 -5.40 -10.25
N GLN A 177 -18.43 -4.79 -11.12
CA GLN A 177 -17.30 -3.95 -10.74
C GLN A 177 -17.74 -2.66 -10.07
N ASP A 178 -18.79 -2.00 -10.58
CA ASP A 178 -19.34 -0.79 -9.96
C ASP A 178 -19.98 -1.11 -8.59
N ALA A 179 -20.68 -2.24 -8.44
CA ALA A 179 -21.23 -2.67 -7.16
C ALA A 179 -20.14 -2.88 -6.11
N PHE A 180 -18.99 -3.46 -6.50
CA PHE A 180 -17.83 -3.58 -5.63
C PHE A 180 -17.27 -2.21 -5.23
N ALA A 181 -17.08 -1.31 -6.19
CA ALA A 181 -16.59 0.05 -5.94
C ALA A 181 -17.53 0.86 -5.02
N ILE A 182 -18.84 0.74 -5.22
CA ILE A 182 -19.87 1.33 -4.35
C ILE A 182 -19.75 0.79 -2.93
N ALA A 183 -19.57 -0.53 -2.77
CA ALA A 183 -19.39 -1.14 -1.46
C ALA A 183 -18.10 -0.64 -0.77
N SER A 184 -16.98 -0.57 -1.50
CA SER A 184 -15.72 -0.03 -1.02
C SER A 184 -15.87 1.42 -0.54
N LEU A 185 -16.48 2.27 -1.36
CA LEU A 185 -16.71 3.67 -1.03
C LEU A 185 -17.63 3.85 0.17
N THR A 186 -18.75 3.11 0.20
CA THR A 186 -19.71 3.17 1.32
C THR A 186 -19.05 2.76 2.64
N ARG A 187 -18.24 1.68 2.61
CA ARG A 187 -17.48 1.21 3.78
C ARG A 187 -16.46 2.24 4.25
N ALA A 188 -15.73 2.88 3.32
CA ALA A 188 -14.75 3.92 3.65
C ALA A 188 -15.43 5.16 4.27
N GLN A 189 -16.53 5.62 3.71
CA GLN A 189 -17.31 6.74 4.24
C GLN A 189 -17.86 6.42 5.64
N GLN A 190 -18.37 5.22 5.84
CA GLN A 190 -18.85 4.77 7.14
C GLN A 190 -17.70 4.68 8.15
N ALA A 191 -16.54 4.10 7.76
CA ALA A 191 -15.37 3.99 8.62
C ALA A 191 -14.82 5.36 9.06
N ILE A 192 -14.87 6.37 8.18
CA ILE A 192 -14.52 7.77 8.53
C ILE A 192 -15.52 8.32 9.54
N THR A 193 -16.82 8.13 9.29
CA THR A 193 -17.90 8.64 10.16
C THR A 193 -17.85 8.02 11.57
N ASP A 194 -17.57 6.72 11.63
CA ASP A 194 -17.45 5.97 12.89
C ASP A 194 -16.12 6.17 13.61
N GLY A 195 -15.16 6.90 13.00
CA GLY A 195 -13.83 7.13 13.55
C GLY A 195 -12.92 5.91 13.51
N ASN A 196 -13.22 4.90 12.69
CA ASN A 196 -12.46 3.64 12.62
C ASN A 196 -11.02 3.83 12.15
N PHE A 197 -10.72 4.88 11.38
CA PHE A 197 -9.36 5.20 10.95
C PHE A 197 -8.56 6.03 11.97
N ALA A 198 -9.17 6.55 13.03
CA ALA A 198 -8.48 7.44 13.98
C ALA A 198 -7.26 6.79 14.67
N ALA A 199 -7.33 5.47 14.92
CA ALA A 199 -6.23 4.74 15.56
C ALA A 199 -5.03 4.51 14.61
N GLU A 200 -5.24 4.49 13.30
CA GLU A 200 -4.18 4.21 12.32
C GLU A 200 -3.62 5.48 11.67
N ILE A 201 -4.44 6.52 11.49
CA ILE A 201 -4.01 7.76 10.84
C ILE A 201 -3.14 8.61 11.77
N VAL A 202 -2.07 9.17 11.20
CA VAL A 202 -1.26 10.23 11.78
C VAL A 202 -1.53 11.52 11.02
N PRO A 203 -1.98 12.59 11.69
CA PRO A 203 -2.16 13.88 11.03
C PRO A 203 -0.83 14.41 10.46
N VAL A 204 -0.90 15.04 9.29
CA VAL A 204 0.24 15.70 8.66
C VAL A 204 -0.02 17.19 8.51
N GLN A 205 1.05 17.99 8.67
CA GLN A 205 1.01 19.43 8.47
C GLN A 205 1.36 19.76 7.03
N VAL A 206 0.52 20.55 6.37
CA VAL A 206 0.77 21.07 5.02
C VAL A 206 0.75 22.60 5.04
N THR A 207 1.56 23.20 4.18
CA THR A 207 1.57 24.65 4.01
C THR A 207 0.73 25.02 2.78
N VAL A 208 -0.33 25.79 2.97
CA VAL A 208 -1.19 26.31 1.89
C VAL A 208 -1.04 27.82 1.85
N GLY A 209 -0.28 28.32 0.91
CA GLY A 209 0.10 29.75 0.88
C GLY A 209 0.99 30.11 2.08
N LYS A 210 0.46 30.87 3.03
CA LYS A 210 1.15 31.25 4.28
C LYS A 210 0.62 30.54 5.52
N GLU A 211 -0.41 29.71 5.37
CA GLU A 211 -1.09 29.06 6.49
C GLU A 211 -0.65 27.60 6.64
N GLN A 212 -0.58 27.14 7.88
CA GLN A 212 -0.40 25.73 8.21
C GLN A 212 -1.78 25.09 8.37
N LYS A 213 -2.00 23.98 7.66
CA LYS A 213 -3.23 23.20 7.76
C LYS A 213 -2.89 21.78 8.21
N THR A 214 -3.63 21.26 9.16
CA THR A 214 -3.55 19.86 9.57
C THR A 214 -4.49 19.01 8.75
N ILE A 215 -3.96 18.01 8.06
CA ILE A 215 -4.74 17.00 7.33
C ILE A 215 -4.78 15.74 8.17
N SER A 216 -5.97 15.31 8.57
CA SER A 216 -6.21 14.18 9.48
C SER A 216 -7.17 13.12 8.93
N ASN A 217 -7.72 13.32 7.75
CA ASN A 217 -8.67 12.40 7.13
C ASN A 217 -8.26 12.07 5.70
N ASP A 218 -8.62 10.89 5.23
CA ASP A 218 -8.50 10.52 3.83
C ASP A 218 -9.33 11.46 2.96
N GLU A 219 -8.72 11.95 1.88
CA GLU A 219 -9.28 13.06 1.10
C GLU A 219 -10.45 12.64 0.21
N GLN A 220 -10.35 11.46 -0.42
CA GLN A 220 -11.21 11.11 -1.54
C GLN A 220 -12.61 10.60 -1.13
N PRO A 221 -12.79 9.73 -0.11
CA PRO A 221 -14.09 9.18 0.19
C PRO A 221 -15.17 10.22 0.49
N PRO A 222 -14.90 11.33 1.23
CA PRO A 222 -15.91 12.37 1.45
C PRO A 222 -16.27 13.17 0.21
N LYS A 223 -15.37 13.26 -0.79
CA LYS A 223 -15.56 14.00 -2.04
C LYS A 223 -16.25 13.17 -3.14
N ALA A 224 -16.26 11.85 -3.00
CA ALA A 224 -16.77 10.94 -4.01
C ALA A 224 -18.31 10.92 -4.06
N ARG A 225 -18.85 10.77 -5.27
CA ARG A 225 -20.28 10.84 -5.58
C ARG A 225 -20.80 9.46 -5.99
N LEU A 226 -21.44 8.73 -5.07
CA LEU A 226 -22.04 7.40 -5.32
C LEU A 226 -23.03 7.41 -6.51
N ASP A 227 -23.83 8.47 -6.61
CA ASP A 227 -24.84 8.66 -7.67
C ASP A 227 -24.24 8.81 -9.07
N LYS A 228 -22.95 9.05 -9.20
CA LYS A 228 -22.27 9.24 -10.48
C LYS A 228 -21.56 7.99 -11.00
N ILE A 229 -21.31 6.99 -10.15
CA ILE A 229 -20.49 5.82 -10.51
C ILE A 229 -21.02 5.12 -11.76
N ALA A 230 -22.30 4.80 -11.81
CA ALA A 230 -22.90 4.12 -12.96
C ALA A 230 -22.84 4.90 -14.29
N SER A 231 -22.72 6.25 -14.22
CA SER A 231 -22.66 7.13 -15.40
C SER A 231 -21.24 7.39 -15.93
N LEU A 232 -20.20 6.89 -15.26
CA LEU A 232 -18.81 7.07 -15.68
C LEU A 232 -18.51 6.32 -16.97
N LYS A 233 -17.74 6.93 -17.85
CA LYS A 233 -17.26 6.29 -19.07
C LYS A 233 -16.11 5.33 -18.75
N PRO A 234 -15.95 4.24 -19.51
CA PRO A 234 -14.73 3.43 -19.46
C PRO A 234 -13.48 4.29 -19.66
N ALA A 235 -12.41 3.97 -18.90
CA ALA A 235 -11.20 4.81 -18.87
C ALA A 235 -10.06 4.25 -19.73
N PHE A 236 -10.07 2.96 -20.04
CA PHE A 236 -8.91 2.28 -20.64
C PHE A 236 -9.19 1.63 -21.99
N ARG A 237 -10.45 1.38 -22.34
CA ARG A 237 -10.86 0.76 -23.58
C ARG A 237 -12.26 1.23 -23.99
N ASP A 238 -12.46 1.58 -25.25
CA ASP A 238 -13.80 1.90 -25.77
C ASP A 238 -14.73 0.70 -25.61
N GLY A 239 -15.92 0.93 -25.07
CA GLY A 239 -16.85 -0.14 -24.73
C GLY A 239 -16.40 -1.05 -23.58
N GLY A 240 -15.33 -0.69 -22.85
CA GLY A 240 -14.84 -1.41 -21.70
C GLY A 240 -15.71 -1.29 -20.45
N THR A 241 -15.25 -1.87 -19.36
CA THR A 241 -15.98 -1.96 -18.08
C THR A 241 -15.25 -1.26 -16.93
N VAL A 242 -13.95 -0.99 -17.07
CA VAL A 242 -13.10 -0.37 -16.06
C VAL A 242 -13.20 1.14 -16.13
N THR A 243 -13.57 1.77 -15.01
CA THR A 243 -13.79 3.21 -14.90
C THR A 243 -12.92 3.81 -13.81
N ALA A 244 -12.92 5.14 -13.71
CA ALA A 244 -12.22 5.84 -12.62
C ALA A 244 -12.74 5.47 -11.22
N ALA A 245 -14.01 5.02 -11.08
CA ALA A 245 -14.55 4.64 -9.77
C ALA A 245 -14.25 3.19 -9.37
N ASN A 246 -14.14 2.27 -10.34
CA ASN A 246 -13.80 0.87 -10.06
C ASN A 246 -12.31 0.57 -10.28
N SER A 247 -11.50 1.65 -10.37
CA SER A 247 -10.04 1.67 -10.34
C SER A 247 -9.57 2.41 -9.08
N SER A 248 -8.39 2.09 -8.59
CA SER A 248 -7.74 2.92 -7.57
C SER A 248 -7.32 4.26 -8.16
N SER A 249 -7.36 5.30 -7.36
CA SER A 249 -6.93 6.63 -7.78
C SER A 249 -5.43 6.84 -7.57
N ILE A 250 -4.85 7.70 -8.39
CA ILE A 250 -3.51 8.27 -8.19
C ILE A 250 -3.49 9.02 -6.87
N SER A 251 -2.52 8.75 -6.00
CA SER A 251 -2.59 9.20 -4.61
C SER A 251 -1.21 9.46 -3.99
N ASP A 252 -1.23 10.23 -2.92
CA ASP A 252 -0.07 10.54 -2.08
C ASP A 252 -0.28 9.94 -0.69
N GLY A 253 0.76 9.38 -0.07
CA GLY A 253 0.66 8.82 1.28
C GLY A 253 1.87 8.01 1.71
N ALA A 254 1.89 7.64 2.99
CA ALA A 254 2.91 6.79 3.59
C ALA A 254 2.32 5.90 4.69
N ALA A 255 2.95 4.75 4.93
CA ALA A 255 2.63 3.87 6.04
C ALA A 255 3.91 3.27 6.63
N ALA A 256 3.93 3.05 7.94
CA ALA A 256 5.08 2.53 8.66
C ALA A 256 4.67 1.52 9.73
N LEU A 257 5.47 0.48 9.87
CA LEU A 257 5.36 -0.59 10.85
C LEU A 257 6.67 -0.65 11.65
N VAL A 258 6.61 -0.89 12.95
CA VAL A 258 7.79 -1.20 13.78
C VAL A 258 7.77 -2.68 14.09
N LEU A 259 8.84 -3.39 13.69
CA LEU A 259 8.99 -4.83 13.83
C LEU A 259 10.19 -5.18 14.72
N MET A 260 10.06 -6.25 15.48
CA MET A 260 11.15 -6.84 16.28
C MET A 260 10.83 -8.28 16.63
N ARG A 261 11.81 -9.02 17.21
CA ARG A 261 11.53 -10.32 17.81
C ARG A 261 10.66 -10.16 19.06
N GLN A 262 9.83 -11.14 19.36
CA GLN A 262 8.96 -11.12 20.54
C GLN A 262 9.75 -11.02 21.86
N SER A 263 10.91 -11.67 21.93
CA SER A 263 11.80 -11.57 23.09
C SER A 263 12.30 -10.14 23.30
N GLU A 264 12.64 -9.43 22.22
CA GLU A 264 13.11 -8.05 22.30
C GLU A 264 11.96 -7.09 22.70
N ALA A 265 10.74 -7.32 22.19
CA ALA A 265 9.57 -6.59 22.65
C ALA A 265 9.33 -6.75 24.16
N ARG A 266 9.41 -8.00 24.66
CA ARG A 266 9.29 -8.30 26.11
C ARG A 266 10.39 -7.62 26.93
N LYS A 267 11.65 -7.70 26.48
CA LYS A 267 12.80 -7.05 27.14
C LYS A 267 12.61 -5.55 27.27
N ARG A 268 11.98 -4.90 26.28
CA ARG A 268 11.66 -3.48 26.27
C ARG A 268 10.35 -3.14 26.98
N GLY A 269 9.58 -4.12 27.47
CA GLY A 269 8.28 -3.89 28.10
C GLY A 269 7.18 -3.46 27.13
N LEU A 270 7.36 -3.71 25.83
CA LEU A 270 6.42 -3.34 24.79
C LEU A 270 5.33 -4.41 24.64
N LYS A 271 4.11 -3.96 24.27
CA LYS A 271 2.97 -4.83 23.96
C LYS A 271 2.82 -4.97 22.45
N PRO A 272 3.11 -6.13 21.86
CA PRO A 272 2.93 -6.35 20.45
C PRO A 272 1.45 -6.25 20.03
N LEU A 273 1.22 -5.72 18.82
CA LEU A 273 -0.10 -5.70 18.19
C LEU A 273 -0.43 -7.05 17.57
N ALA A 274 0.53 -7.65 16.87
CA ALA A 274 0.36 -8.91 16.15
C ALA A 274 1.69 -9.68 15.97
N VAL A 275 1.57 -10.99 15.73
CA VAL A 275 2.64 -11.85 15.21
C VAL A 275 2.51 -11.94 13.70
N ILE A 276 3.63 -11.95 12.98
CA ILE A 276 3.68 -12.36 11.58
C ILE A 276 3.86 -13.87 11.51
N HIS A 277 2.87 -14.58 11.00
CA HIS A 277 2.92 -16.06 10.85
C HIS A 277 3.63 -16.51 9.60
N GLY A 278 3.70 -15.65 8.59
CA GLY A 278 4.41 -15.94 7.36
C GLY A 278 4.05 -14.97 6.24
N HIS A 279 4.78 -15.10 5.17
CA HIS A 279 4.58 -14.35 3.93
C HIS A 279 4.85 -15.23 2.72
N ALA A 280 4.32 -14.84 1.58
CA ALA A 280 4.55 -15.51 0.30
C ALA A 280 4.57 -14.50 -0.85
N ALA A 281 5.37 -14.82 -1.86
CA ALA A 281 5.35 -14.13 -3.15
C ALA A 281 4.96 -15.12 -4.26
N PHE A 282 4.31 -14.59 -5.29
CA PHE A 282 3.90 -15.32 -6.48
C PHE A 282 4.21 -14.47 -7.71
N ALA A 283 4.61 -15.12 -8.80
CA ALA A 283 4.84 -14.48 -10.08
C ALA A 283 4.25 -15.34 -11.20
N ASP A 284 3.75 -14.70 -12.23
CA ASP A 284 3.15 -15.26 -13.44
C ASP A 284 3.46 -14.34 -14.63
N GLU A 285 2.81 -14.54 -15.77
CA GLU A 285 2.90 -13.65 -16.91
C GLU A 285 2.56 -12.20 -16.53
N PRO A 286 3.30 -11.19 -17.02
CA PRO A 286 3.10 -9.79 -16.65
C PRO A 286 1.65 -9.31 -16.73
N GLY A 287 0.93 -9.69 -17.78
CA GLY A 287 -0.47 -9.32 -17.99
C GLY A 287 -1.45 -9.95 -16.98
N LEU A 288 -1.04 -10.99 -16.25
CA LEU A 288 -1.87 -11.69 -15.27
C LEU A 288 -1.78 -11.13 -13.84
N PHE A 289 -1.15 -9.95 -13.66
CA PHE A 289 -1.03 -9.33 -12.34
C PHE A 289 -2.37 -9.22 -11.57
N PRO A 290 -3.55 -9.00 -12.22
CA PRO A 290 -4.79 -8.90 -11.46
C PRO A 290 -5.19 -10.20 -10.75
N VAL A 291 -4.73 -11.35 -11.24
CA VAL A 291 -5.02 -12.69 -10.68
C VAL A 291 -3.92 -13.16 -9.72
N ALA A 292 -2.74 -12.56 -9.75
CA ALA A 292 -1.57 -13.00 -9.00
C ALA A 292 -1.80 -13.11 -7.46
N PRO A 293 -2.65 -12.27 -6.80
CA PRO A 293 -2.98 -12.44 -5.38
C PRO A 293 -3.53 -13.82 -5.01
N VAL A 294 -4.25 -14.47 -5.93
CA VAL A 294 -4.75 -15.85 -5.72
C VAL A 294 -3.60 -16.82 -5.47
N GLY A 295 -2.55 -16.73 -6.30
CA GLY A 295 -1.35 -17.58 -6.17
C GLY A 295 -0.57 -17.28 -4.89
N ALA A 296 -0.41 -16.00 -4.54
CA ALA A 296 0.29 -15.57 -3.33
C ALA A 296 -0.45 -16.05 -2.07
N ILE A 297 -1.77 -15.90 -1.99
CA ILE A 297 -2.58 -16.36 -0.85
C ILE A 297 -2.53 -17.89 -0.75
N ARG A 298 -2.70 -18.64 -1.85
CA ARG A 298 -2.58 -20.12 -1.82
C ARG A 298 -1.23 -20.59 -1.29
N LYS A 299 -0.13 -19.99 -1.74
CA LYS A 299 1.21 -20.29 -1.23
C LYS A 299 1.34 -19.96 0.24
N LEU A 300 0.75 -18.83 0.67
CA LEU A 300 0.77 -18.41 2.07
C LEU A 300 0.02 -19.41 2.97
N MET A 301 -1.17 -19.84 2.57
CA MET A 301 -1.94 -20.87 3.30
C MET A 301 -1.15 -22.17 3.43
N GLY A 302 -0.49 -22.61 2.37
CA GLY A 302 0.39 -23.79 2.42
C GLY A 302 1.60 -23.64 3.38
N LYS A 303 2.16 -22.42 3.50
CA LYS A 303 3.28 -22.13 4.42
C LYS A 303 2.84 -22.05 5.88
N THR A 304 1.71 -21.42 6.15
CA THR A 304 1.21 -21.19 7.52
C THR A 304 0.43 -22.38 8.07
N GLY A 305 -0.05 -23.26 7.20
CA GLY A 305 -0.96 -24.35 7.56
C GLY A 305 -2.38 -23.88 7.90
N TRP A 306 -2.71 -22.59 7.61
CA TRP A 306 -4.04 -22.07 7.83
C TRP A 306 -4.98 -22.46 6.69
N ASN A 307 -6.24 -22.72 7.03
CA ASN A 307 -7.33 -22.79 6.06
C ASN A 307 -7.92 -21.39 5.84
N LEU A 308 -8.47 -21.13 4.65
CA LEU A 308 -9.08 -19.84 4.33
C LEU A 308 -10.26 -19.48 5.29
N ASP A 309 -11.00 -20.49 5.75
CA ASP A 309 -12.13 -20.30 6.68
C ASP A 309 -11.67 -19.82 8.07
N GLU A 310 -10.43 -20.16 8.48
CA GLU A 310 -9.84 -19.73 9.74
C GLU A 310 -9.33 -18.28 9.71
N VAL A 311 -9.29 -17.67 8.53
CA VAL A 311 -8.94 -16.26 8.38
C VAL A 311 -10.18 -15.40 8.61
N ASP A 312 -10.09 -14.51 9.57
CA ASP A 312 -11.20 -13.65 9.95
C ASP A 312 -11.42 -12.52 8.94
N LEU A 313 -10.33 -11.83 8.54
CA LEU A 313 -10.37 -10.70 7.60
C LEU A 313 -9.26 -10.78 6.55
N PHE A 314 -9.58 -10.24 5.39
CA PHE A 314 -8.65 -10.05 4.27
C PHE A 314 -8.57 -8.57 3.90
N GLU A 315 -7.37 -8.07 3.67
CA GLU A 315 -7.10 -6.81 2.97
C GLU A 315 -6.46 -7.13 1.62
N ILE A 316 -7.24 -7.04 0.56
CA ILE A 316 -6.78 -7.27 -0.82
C ILE A 316 -6.74 -5.93 -1.51
N ASN A 317 -5.54 -5.47 -1.90
CA ASN A 317 -5.41 -4.14 -2.50
C ASN A 317 -6.24 -4.01 -3.77
N GLU A 318 -7.13 -3.03 -3.80
CA GLU A 318 -8.04 -2.74 -4.90
C GLU A 318 -7.36 -1.86 -5.96
N ALA A 319 -6.27 -2.34 -6.59
CA ALA A 319 -5.70 -1.62 -7.73
C ALA A 319 -6.79 -1.37 -8.79
N PHE A 320 -7.65 -2.36 -8.97
CA PHE A 320 -8.92 -2.33 -9.69
C PHE A 320 -9.91 -3.22 -8.93
N ALA A 321 -11.21 -2.95 -9.03
CA ALA A 321 -12.25 -3.77 -8.41
C ALA A 321 -12.15 -5.25 -8.83
N VAL A 322 -11.79 -5.50 -10.10
CA VAL A 322 -11.64 -6.84 -10.66
C VAL A 322 -10.57 -7.68 -9.94
N VAL A 323 -9.52 -7.06 -9.38
CA VAL A 323 -8.47 -7.77 -8.61
C VAL A 323 -9.06 -8.45 -7.39
N SER A 324 -9.87 -7.72 -6.62
CA SER A 324 -10.55 -8.27 -5.45
C SER A 324 -11.65 -9.24 -5.85
N LEU A 325 -12.43 -8.93 -6.89
CA LEU A 325 -13.49 -9.79 -7.39
C LEU A 325 -12.95 -11.16 -7.82
N VAL A 326 -11.89 -11.20 -8.63
CA VAL A 326 -11.30 -12.46 -9.09
C VAL A 326 -10.67 -13.24 -7.94
N THR A 327 -10.05 -12.54 -6.99
CA THR A 327 -9.45 -13.19 -5.80
C THR A 327 -10.53 -13.82 -4.92
N MET A 328 -11.61 -13.09 -4.62
CA MET A 328 -12.76 -13.62 -3.87
C MET A 328 -13.39 -14.82 -4.59
N SER A 329 -13.63 -14.72 -5.88
CA SER A 329 -14.26 -15.78 -6.67
C SER A 329 -13.41 -17.06 -6.71
N LYS A 330 -12.10 -16.95 -6.98
CA LYS A 330 -11.21 -18.12 -7.12
C LYS A 330 -10.81 -18.78 -5.79
N LEU A 331 -10.96 -18.06 -4.66
CA LEU A 331 -10.66 -18.54 -3.32
C LEU A 331 -11.92 -18.75 -2.48
N GLU A 332 -13.10 -18.50 -3.03
CA GLU A 332 -14.41 -18.61 -2.36
C GLU A 332 -14.48 -17.78 -1.05
N ILE A 333 -13.80 -16.60 -1.03
CA ILE A 333 -13.78 -15.70 0.11
C ILE A 333 -15.04 -14.82 0.07
N PRO A 334 -15.86 -14.81 1.13
CA PRO A 334 -17.04 -13.96 1.17
C PRO A 334 -16.67 -12.48 1.26
N HIS A 335 -17.34 -11.62 0.50
CA HIS A 335 -17.08 -10.17 0.46
C HIS A 335 -17.21 -9.50 1.85
N SER A 336 -17.97 -10.10 2.76
CA SER A 336 -18.09 -9.61 4.15
C SER A 336 -16.79 -9.69 4.95
N LYS A 337 -15.82 -10.51 4.54
CA LYS A 337 -14.49 -10.62 5.16
C LYS A 337 -13.42 -9.76 4.45
N VAL A 338 -13.70 -9.18 3.28
CA VAL A 338 -12.72 -8.48 2.44
C VAL A 338 -12.90 -6.97 2.54
N ASN A 339 -11.82 -6.23 2.84
CA ASN A 339 -11.76 -4.77 2.83
C ASN A 339 -12.94 -4.13 3.58
N VAL A 340 -13.11 -4.53 4.84
CA VAL A 340 -14.30 -4.20 5.65
C VAL A 340 -14.45 -2.71 5.97
N HIS A 341 -13.39 -1.92 5.76
CA HIS A 341 -13.39 -0.46 5.88
C HIS A 341 -13.21 0.24 4.52
N GLY A 342 -13.48 -0.47 3.43
CA GLY A 342 -13.17 -0.01 2.08
C GLY A 342 -11.69 -0.18 1.74
N GLY A 343 -11.32 -0.03 0.47
CA GLY A 343 -9.98 -0.22 -0.04
C GLY A 343 -9.56 0.87 -1.02
N ALA A 344 -8.60 0.55 -1.88
CA ALA A 344 -7.95 1.53 -2.74
C ALA A 344 -8.84 2.20 -3.79
N CYS A 345 -9.95 1.57 -4.20
CA CYS A 345 -10.95 2.23 -5.06
C CYS A 345 -11.56 3.46 -4.38
N ALA A 346 -11.67 3.44 -3.05
CA ALA A 346 -12.20 4.55 -2.27
C ALA A 346 -11.10 5.44 -1.67
N LEU A 347 -10.06 4.82 -1.07
CA LEU A 347 -9.03 5.51 -0.29
C LEU A 347 -7.88 6.02 -1.16
N GLY A 348 -7.59 5.34 -2.29
CA GLY A 348 -6.46 5.63 -3.14
C GLY A 348 -5.30 4.63 -3.02
N HIS A 349 -4.34 4.75 -3.96
CA HIS A 349 -3.24 3.80 -4.11
C HIS A 349 -1.88 4.51 -4.30
N PRO A 350 -1.32 5.11 -3.24
CA PRO A 350 0.08 5.57 -3.28
C PRO A 350 0.99 4.34 -3.40
N ILE A 351 1.46 4.06 -4.63
CA ILE A 351 1.96 2.73 -5.04
C ILE A 351 3.03 2.17 -4.11
N GLY A 352 4.05 2.94 -3.75
CA GLY A 352 5.13 2.49 -2.86
C GLY A 352 4.70 2.27 -1.40
N ALA A 353 3.60 2.90 -0.96
CA ALA A 353 3.11 2.83 0.41
C ALA A 353 2.04 1.75 0.62
N SER A 354 1.31 1.38 -0.43
CA SER A 354 0.05 0.62 -0.33
C SER A 354 0.21 -0.74 0.33
N GLY A 355 1.31 -1.46 0.08
CA GLY A 355 1.56 -2.76 0.71
C GLY A 355 1.64 -2.69 2.24
N ALA A 356 2.22 -1.63 2.78
CA ALA A 356 2.23 -1.37 4.23
C ALA A 356 0.89 -0.81 4.71
N ARG A 357 0.22 0.05 3.92
CA ARG A 357 -1.08 0.61 4.24
C ARG A 357 -2.12 -0.48 4.50
N ILE A 358 -2.20 -1.50 3.65
CA ILE A 358 -3.17 -2.58 3.84
C ILE A 358 -2.89 -3.41 5.10
N LEU A 359 -1.63 -3.58 5.49
CA LEU A 359 -1.27 -4.22 6.77
C LEU A 359 -1.74 -3.37 7.96
N VAL A 360 -1.54 -2.06 7.91
CA VAL A 360 -1.99 -1.13 8.96
C VAL A 360 -3.51 -1.20 9.13
N THR A 361 -4.25 -1.11 8.02
CA THR A 361 -5.73 -1.15 8.03
C THR A 361 -6.25 -2.51 8.49
N LEU A 362 -5.63 -3.62 8.05
CA LEU A 362 -5.98 -4.97 8.49
C LEU A 362 -5.86 -5.13 10.02
N LEU A 363 -4.74 -4.71 10.58
CA LEU A 363 -4.50 -4.79 12.04
C LEU A 363 -5.50 -3.93 12.82
N SER A 364 -5.80 -2.73 12.33
CA SER A 364 -6.80 -1.85 12.91
C SER A 364 -8.19 -2.47 12.89
N ALA A 365 -8.61 -3.01 11.74
CA ALA A 365 -9.92 -3.65 11.56
C ALA A 365 -10.09 -4.90 12.43
N LEU A 366 -9.07 -5.77 12.49
CA LEU A 366 -9.06 -6.96 13.35
C LEU A 366 -9.27 -6.55 14.81
N ARG A 367 -8.48 -5.58 15.29
CA ARG A 367 -8.56 -5.10 16.68
C ARG A 367 -9.92 -4.52 17.02
N GLN A 368 -10.50 -3.68 16.15
CA GLN A 368 -11.80 -3.05 16.39
C GLN A 368 -12.93 -4.06 16.46
N LYS A 369 -12.84 -5.14 15.70
CA LYS A 369 -13.86 -6.20 15.65
C LYS A 369 -13.60 -7.33 16.66
N GLY A 370 -12.51 -7.30 17.44
CA GLY A 370 -12.12 -8.36 18.36
C GLY A 370 -11.78 -9.68 17.65
N LEU A 371 -11.28 -9.58 16.40
CA LEU A 371 -10.90 -10.69 15.53
C LEU A 371 -9.37 -10.85 15.53
N LYS A 372 -8.87 -12.03 15.17
CA LYS A 372 -7.45 -12.36 15.36
C LYS A 372 -6.66 -12.54 14.07
N ARG A 373 -7.12 -13.41 13.16
CA ARG A 373 -6.33 -13.84 12.00
C ARG A 373 -6.66 -13.00 10.77
N GLY A 374 -5.63 -12.43 10.17
CA GLY A 374 -5.78 -11.64 8.97
C GLY A 374 -4.77 -11.99 7.89
N VAL A 375 -5.16 -11.78 6.64
CA VAL A 375 -4.30 -11.89 5.47
C VAL A 375 -4.38 -10.62 4.67
N ALA A 376 -3.23 -10.00 4.42
CA ALA A 376 -3.10 -8.91 3.45
C ALA A 376 -2.46 -9.44 2.16
N ALA A 377 -2.97 -9.02 1.00
CA ALA A 377 -2.41 -9.38 -0.30
C ALA A 377 -2.47 -8.18 -1.26
N ILE A 378 -1.45 -8.05 -2.10
CA ILE A 378 -1.34 -6.97 -3.08
C ILE A 378 -0.83 -7.51 -4.40
N CYS A 379 -1.52 -7.15 -5.49
CA CYS A 379 -1.05 -7.37 -6.85
C CYS A 379 0.06 -6.38 -7.20
N ILE A 380 0.93 -6.75 -8.11
CA ILE A 380 2.14 -6.01 -8.46
C ILE A 380 2.26 -6.00 -9.98
N GLY A 381 2.43 -4.82 -10.58
CA GLY A 381 2.73 -4.70 -11.99
C GLY A 381 3.94 -5.56 -12.39
N GLY A 382 3.86 -6.23 -13.53
CA GLY A 382 4.84 -7.23 -13.96
C GLY A 382 4.42 -8.68 -13.64
N GLY A 383 3.16 -8.92 -13.24
CA GLY A 383 2.60 -10.28 -13.06
C GLY A 383 2.82 -10.86 -11.67
N GLU A 384 3.16 -10.06 -10.67
CA GLU A 384 3.48 -10.55 -9.34
C GLU A 384 2.41 -10.24 -8.29
N ALA A 385 2.53 -10.86 -7.11
CA ALA A 385 1.83 -10.51 -5.89
C ALA A 385 2.61 -10.92 -4.65
N THR A 386 2.38 -10.22 -3.54
CA THR A 386 2.82 -10.62 -2.20
C THR A 386 1.62 -10.77 -1.28
N ALA A 387 1.74 -11.65 -0.28
CA ALA A 387 0.75 -11.84 0.77
C ALA A 387 1.45 -12.08 2.12
N MET A 388 0.81 -11.60 3.20
CA MET A 388 1.30 -11.74 4.58
C MET A 388 0.17 -12.15 5.52
N ALA A 389 0.43 -13.10 6.40
CA ALA A 389 -0.49 -13.58 7.43
C ALA A 389 -0.08 -13.01 8.79
N VAL A 390 -1.03 -12.42 9.49
CA VAL A 390 -0.84 -11.83 10.83
C VAL A 390 -1.87 -12.36 11.81
N GLU A 391 -1.48 -12.48 13.09
CA GLU A 391 -2.41 -12.82 14.18
C GLU A 391 -2.28 -11.80 15.30
N CYS A 392 -3.39 -11.10 15.61
CA CYS A 392 -3.44 -10.08 16.65
C CYS A 392 -3.26 -10.66 18.05
N LEU A 393 -2.53 -9.93 18.89
CA LEU A 393 -2.23 -10.26 20.30
C LEU A 393 -2.92 -9.25 21.22
N TYR A 394 -4.06 -9.61 21.84
CA TYR A 394 -4.78 -8.83 22.86
C TYR A 394 -5.46 -9.73 23.91
#